data_778658da780c62687d9edfee5877c82e
#
_entry.id   778658da780c62687d9edfee5877c82e
#
_cell.length_a   1.000
_cell.length_b   1.000
_cell.length_c   1.000
_cell.angle_alpha   90.00
_cell.angle_beta   90.00
_cell.angle_gamma   90.00
#
_symmetry.space_group_name_H-M   'P 1'
#
loop_
_entity.id
_entity.type
_entity.pdbx_description
1 polymer ?
#
loop_
_entity_poly.entity_id
_entity_poly.type
_entity_poly.pdbx_seq_one_letter_code
_entity_poly.pdbx_strand_id
1 'polypeptide(L)'
;MKRYLVLIFAALMAMSMQAEKKEKVQETDSLGRKIKKGWNFGALPSVAFDADLGFQGGALANIYYYGDGSQYPEYIHSIYAEAAYTTKNYGIFRVNYDSKYLIPKHRLTLDATYQPDAMCDFYGYNGYQSVYDQDFHKWKKDQSKMGDVSQYQSRAFYKYKRDIFRFAADMEGTIWKNIKWNAGVGVLGYMIDECDIDMLNGKKEYDPNIPLADQKAMNDQVEGLYEKYEKWGLINRNEAKGGWHPYLRGGVTYDSRDQRTCPTKGIYADAFFTYTAAFNAKYGQQAAAGYNHLQFNFNFRHYVPVYRDRVTFAYRLGTQNNVAGKSPFYMNTYLNTLFIQRVMYEGLGGANSLRGIMRNRILANGFAYANVELRAKVAKFDIGRQHFYIGLAPFFDLGLITQPYDLDFEAVKAAYAVDKDPLKRGLGDYFVLDEEGNLDNSLVYMPHMAAGCGLKVAMNENFVLSVDWAMALDKQDNAKWANFYIKMGYLF
;
A
#
# COMPACT_ATOMS: atom_id res chain seq x y z
N MET A 1 -22.45 -5.73 16.17
CA MET A 1 -21.63 -4.88 15.28
C MET A 1 -22.13 -3.42 15.19
N LYS A 2 -23.39 -3.13 14.80
CA LYS A 2 -23.89 -1.74 14.66
C LYS A 2 -23.75 -0.87 15.92
N ARG A 3 -23.94 -1.41 17.13
CA ARG A 3 -23.82 -0.65 18.40
C ARG A 3 -22.36 -0.27 18.75
N TYR A 4 -21.37 -1.08 18.37
CA TYR A 4 -19.95 -0.80 18.65
C TYR A 4 -19.36 0.25 17.70
N LEU A 5 -19.80 0.29 16.44
CA LEU A 5 -19.40 1.35 15.49
C LEU A 5 -19.85 2.75 15.94
N VAL A 6 -21.10 2.84 16.48
CA VAL A 6 -21.63 4.10 17.02
C VAL A 6 -20.89 4.51 18.29
N LEU A 7 -20.50 3.55 19.15
CA LEU A 7 -19.75 3.83 20.37
C LEU A 7 -18.30 4.27 20.09
N ILE A 8 -17.65 3.67 19.09
CA ILE A 8 -16.31 4.08 18.64
C ILE A 8 -16.37 5.50 18.05
N PHE A 9 -17.40 5.81 17.25
CA PHE A 9 -17.59 7.15 16.69
C PHE A 9 -17.91 8.19 17.79
N ALA A 10 -18.73 7.83 18.77
CA ALA A 10 -19.03 8.68 19.93
C ALA A 10 -17.80 8.88 20.83
N ALA A 11 -16.97 7.86 21.02
CA ALA A 11 -15.71 7.97 21.79
C ALA A 11 -14.68 8.85 21.08
N LEU A 12 -14.56 8.75 19.75
CA LEU A 12 -13.71 9.63 18.94
C LEU A 12 -14.18 11.09 19.00
N MET A 13 -15.50 11.32 18.99
CA MET A 13 -16.08 12.65 19.19
C MET A 13 -15.84 13.19 20.60
N ALA A 14 -15.97 12.36 21.65
CA ALA A 14 -15.78 12.76 23.03
C ALA A 14 -14.33 13.13 23.36
N MET A 15 -13.34 12.43 22.77
CA MET A 15 -11.91 12.72 22.96
C MET A 15 -11.48 14.05 22.32
N SER A 16 -12.17 14.50 21.27
CA SER A 16 -11.91 15.82 20.66
C SER A 16 -12.51 17.01 21.44
N MET A 17 -13.39 16.76 22.40
CA MET A 17 -14.10 17.80 23.16
C MET A 17 -13.48 18.14 24.53
N GLN A 18 -12.48 17.41 25.02
CA GLN A 18 -11.91 17.66 26.37
C GLN A 18 -10.59 18.44 26.36
N ALA A 19 -10.59 19.66 25.83
CA ALA A 19 -9.50 20.59 26.06
C ALA A 19 -10.01 22.03 26.22
N GLU A 20 -10.82 22.28 27.25
CA GLU A 20 -11.13 23.64 27.66
C GLU A 20 -10.66 23.87 29.10
N LYS A 21 -9.56 24.65 29.25
CA LYS A 21 -9.25 25.35 30.51
C LYS A 21 -8.61 26.73 30.26
N LYS A 22 -9.33 27.74 30.76
CA LYS A 22 -8.96 29.12 31.05
C LYS A 22 -8.64 30.08 29.91
N GLU A 23 -9.49 31.09 29.79
CA GLU A 23 -9.35 32.28 28.95
C GLU A 23 -8.11 33.10 29.36
N LYS A 24 -7.11 33.03 28.49
CA LYS A 24 -6.18 34.16 28.23
C LYS A 24 -6.63 34.74 26.89
N VAL A 25 -6.58 36.08 26.74
CA VAL A 25 -6.78 36.72 25.43
C VAL A 25 -5.95 35.98 24.40
N GLN A 26 -6.61 35.19 23.58
CA GLN A 26 -5.94 34.37 22.59
C GLN A 26 -5.93 35.13 21.27
N GLU A 27 -4.74 35.36 20.73
CA GLU A 27 -4.55 35.89 19.41
C GLU A 27 -5.16 34.92 18.37
N THR A 28 -5.93 35.51 17.46
CA THR A 28 -6.57 34.76 16.34
C THR A 28 -5.94 35.17 15.02
N ASP A 29 -5.89 34.26 14.08
CA ASP A 29 -5.48 34.54 12.71
C ASP A 29 -6.60 35.29 11.93
N SER A 30 -6.33 35.62 10.66
CA SER A 30 -7.28 36.32 9.78
C SER A 30 -8.60 35.56 9.53
N LEU A 31 -8.64 34.27 9.87
CA LEU A 31 -9.81 33.39 9.75
C LEU A 31 -10.47 33.12 11.12
N GLY A 32 -10.09 33.84 12.18
CA GLY A 32 -10.63 33.69 13.52
C GLY A 32 -10.17 32.42 14.27
N ARG A 33 -9.17 31.70 13.75
CA ARG A 33 -8.64 30.48 14.39
C ARG A 33 -7.62 30.87 15.46
N LYS A 34 -7.64 30.21 16.61
CA LYS A 34 -6.67 30.42 17.70
C LYS A 34 -5.25 30.13 17.23
N ILE A 35 -4.35 31.10 17.32
CA ILE A 35 -2.93 30.92 17.00
C ILE A 35 -2.30 29.98 18.02
N LYS A 36 -1.74 28.88 17.54
CA LYS A 36 -0.97 27.95 18.36
C LYS A 36 0.46 28.40 18.49
N LYS A 37 1.03 28.30 19.68
CA LYS A 37 2.41 28.66 20.03
C LYS A 37 3.08 27.48 20.74
N GLY A 38 4.42 27.40 20.65
CA GLY A 38 5.20 26.34 21.30
C GLY A 38 4.85 24.94 20.83
N TRP A 39 4.99 23.99 21.73
CA TRP A 39 4.70 22.57 21.47
C TRP A 39 3.21 22.27 21.58
N ASN A 40 2.69 21.57 20.59
CA ASN A 40 1.31 21.10 20.56
C ASN A 40 1.32 19.61 20.25
N PHE A 41 0.54 18.85 20.99
CA PHE A 41 0.46 17.39 20.90
C PHE A 41 -0.96 16.97 20.55
N GLY A 42 -1.08 15.98 19.67
CA GLY A 42 -2.34 15.31 19.36
C GLY A 42 -2.10 13.81 19.20
N ALA A 43 -2.89 13.00 19.88
CA ALA A 43 -2.88 11.55 19.70
C ALA A 43 -4.28 11.08 19.31
N LEU A 44 -4.33 10.09 18.43
CA LEU A 44 -5.57 9.51 17.92
C LEU A 44 -5.39 7.98 17.82
N PRO A 45 -6.46 7.20 18.04
CA PRO A 45 -6.46 5.80 17.68
C PRO A 45 -6.31 5.65 16.15
N SER A 46 -5.46 4.73 15.72
CA SER A 46 -5.35 4.32 14.32
C SER A 46 -6.29 3.13 14.12
N VAL A 47 -7.42 3.37 13.48
CA VAL A 47 -8.43 2.35 13.19
C VAL A 47 -8.75 2.38 11.70
N ALA A 48 -8.56 1.23 11.05
CA ALA A 48 -8.86 1.06 9.63
C ALA A 48 -9.37 -0.35 9.36
N PHE A 49 -9.95 -0.54 8.21
CA PHE A 49 -10.30 -1.86 7.69
C PHE A 49 -9.93 -1.93 6.22
N ASP A 50 -9.27 -3.01 5.86
CA ASP A 50 -8.85 -3.31 4.51
C ASP A 50 -9.29 -4.73 4.16
N ALA A 51 -9.86 -4.93 2.98
CA ALA A 51 -10.33 -6.25 2.54
C ALA A 51 -9.19 -7.29 2.48
N ASP A 52 -7.96 -6.83 2.16
CA ASP A 52 -6.79 -7.69 2.05
C ASP A 52 -6.05 -7.86 3.37
N LEU A 53 -5.96 -6.81 4.21
CA LEU A 53 -5.18 -6.79 5.46
C LEU A 53 -6.03 -7.02 6.72
N GLY A 54 -7.36 -6.93 6.61
CA GLY A 54 -8.29 -7.08 7.72
C GLY A 54 -8.46 -5.81 8.55
N PHE A 55 -8.82 -5.97 9.82
CA PHE A 55 -9.03 -4.86 10.74
C PHE A 55 -7.68 -4.41 11.32
N GLN A 56 -7.40 -3.11 11.26
CA GLN A 56 -6.24 -2.46 11.86
C GLN A 56 -6.61 -1.79 13.16
N GLY A 57 -5.80 -2.02 14.19
CA GLY A 57 -5.85 -1.32 15.46
C GLY A 57 -4.49 -0.78 15.85
N GLY A 58 -4.46 0.41 16.45
CA GLY A 58 -3.20 1.04 16.85
C GLY A 58 -3.38 2.45 17.36
N ALA A 59 -2.30 3.19 17.40
CA ALA A 59 -2.27 4.59 17.79
C ALA A 59 -1.34 5.41 16.91
N LEU A 60 -1.67 6.65 16.71
CA LEU A 60 -0.82 7.64 16.06
C LEU A 60 -0.73 8.92 16.91
N ALA A 61 0.40 9.58 16.85
CA ALA A 61 0.67 10.83 17.51
C ALA A 61 1.26 11.85 16.54
N ASN A 62 0.82 13.10 16.67
CA ASN A 62 1.43 14.24 15.99
C ASN A 62 1.91 15.22 17.04
N ILE A 63 3.15 15.61 16.96
CA ILE A 63 3.78 16.63 17.80
C ILE A 63 4.18 17.77 16.86
N TYR A 64 3.69 18.96 17.13
CA TYR A 64 3.97 20.17 16.34
C TYR A 64 4.65 21.22 17.19
N TYR A 65 5.64 21.87 16.64
CA TYR A 65 6.25 23.06 17.24
C TYR A 65 5.97 24.28 16.37
N TYR A 66 5.30 25.28 16.93
CA TYR A 66 4.88 26.50 16.25
C TYR A 66 5.73 27.73 16.63
N GLY A 67 6.77 27.58 17.48
CA GLY A 67 7.58 28.70 17.95
C GLY A 67 6.76 29.75 18.65
N ASP A 68 6.92 31.01 18.25
CA ASP A 68 6.13 32.14 18.73
C ASP A 68 4.71 32.27 18.12
N GLY A 69 4.40 31.42 17.13
CA GLY A 69 3.14 31.41 16.40
C GLY A 69 3.09 32.32 15.16
N SER A 70 4.17 33.02 14.84
CA SER A 70 4.24 33.94 13.70
C SER A 70 4.02 33.27 12.34
N GLN A 71 4.30 31.96 12.25
CA GLN A 71 4.14 31.16 11.05
C GLN A 71 2.83 30.37 11.02
N TYR A 72 1.99 30.46 12.06
CA TYR A 72 0.71 29.75 12.11
C TYR A 72 -0.18 30.09 10.91
N PRO A 73 -0.83 29.12 10.23
CA PRO A 73 -1.04 27.73 10.64
C PRO A 73 0.09 26.74 10.28
N GLU A 74 1.19 27.18 9.67
CA GLU A 74 2.33 26.32 9.39
C GLU A 74 3.13 26.04 10.67
N TYR A 75 3.58 24.80 10.82
CA TYR A 75 4.49 24.40 11.91
C TYR A 75 5.95 24.64 11.52
N ILE A 76 6.79 24.89 12.51
CA ILE A 76 8.25 24.93 12.33
C ILE A 76 8.79 23.51 12.26
N HIS A 77 8.35 22.66 13.20
CA HIS A 77 8.71 21.24 13.24
C HIS A 77 7.47 20.38 13.44
N SER A 78 7.44 19.21 12.80
CA SER A 78 6.42 18.19 13.00
C SER A 78 7.09 16.84 13.20
N ILE A 79 6.65 16.12 14.23
CA ILE A 79 7.02 14.73 14.44
C ILE A 79 5.72 13.91 14.41
N TYR A 80 5.68 12.93 13.54
CA TYR A 80 4.60 11.96 13.46
C TYR A 80 5.12 10.59 13.89
N ALA A 81 4.38 9.93 14.77
CA ALA A 81 4.66 8.55 15.17
C ALA A 81 3.39 7.72 15.00
N GLU A 82 3.54 6.50 14.51
CA GLU A 82 2.44 5.54 14.34
C GLU A 82 2.91 4.15 14.73
N ALA A 83 2.05 3.42 15.45
CA ALA A 83 2.19 2.01 15.72
C ALA A 83 0.81 1.36 15.55
N ALA A 84 0.67 0.49 14.56
CA ALA A 84 -0.57 -0.19 14.26
C ALA A 84 -0.30 -1.61 13.76
N TYR A 85 -1.27 -2.49 13.99
CA TYR A 85 -1.21 -3.89 13.57
C TYR A 85 -2.58 -4.36 13.08
N THR A 86 -2.58 -5.30 12.13
CA THR A 86 -3.81 -5.81 11.53
C THR A 86 -4.10 -7.25 11.94
N THR A 87 -5.35 -7.66 11.78
CA THR A 87 -5.78 -9.04 12.08
C THR A 87 -5.22 -10.09 11.14
N LYS A 88 -4.57 -9.68 10.04
CA LYS A 88 -3.86 -10.57 9.12
C LYS A 88 -2.33 -10.44 9.22
N ASN A 89 -1.84 -10.07 10.41
CA ASN A 89 -0.41 -10.05 10.74
C ASN A 89 0.44 -9.09 9.88
N TYR A 90 -0.15 -7.96 9.50
CA TYR A 90 0.56 -6.83 8.92
C TYR A 90 0.71 -5.73 9.95
N GLY A 91 1.88 -5.13 10.05
CA GLY A 91 2.17 -4.05 10.98
C GLY A 91 2.74 -2.81 10.31
N ILE A 92 2.59 -1.66 10.95
CA ILE A 92 3.27 -0.43 10.59
C ILE A 92 3.76 0.26 11.87
N PHE A 93 5.08 0.47 11.94
CA PHE A 93 5.76 1.21 13.01
C PHE A 93 6.58 2.29 12.35
N ARG A 94 6.23 3.56 12.59
CA ARG A 94 6.79 4.67 11.83
C ARG A 94 7.04 5.87 12.70
N VAL A 95 8.17 6.53 12.44
CA VAL A 95 8.47 7.88 12.92
C VAL A 95 8.84 8.73 11.71
N ASN A 96 8.20 9.89 11.58
CA ASN A 96 8.45 10.83 10.51
C ASN A 96 8.67 12.23 11.10
N TYR A 97 9.74 12.88 10.71
CA TYR A 97 10.03 14.27 11.01
C TYR A 97 9.89 15.11 9.76
N ASP A 98 9.23 16.26 9.86
CA ASP A 98 9.07 17.20 8.75
C ASP A 98 9.28 18.64 9.24
N SER A 99 10.07 19.41 8.49
CA SER A 99 10.33 20.82 8.76
C SER A 99 10.61 21.59 7.47
N LYS A 100 10.02 22.79 7.37
CA LYS A 100 10.32 23.77 6.33
C LYS A 100 11.31 24.84 6.79
N TYR A 101 11.70 24.80 8.06
CA TYR A 101 12.44 25.88 8.71
C TYR A 101 13.78 25.44 9.29
N LEU A 102 14.04 24.11 9.39
CA LEU A 102 15.32 23.59 9.87
C LEU A 102 16.47 24.03 8.96
N ILE A 103 16.24 23.96 7.66
CA ILE A 103 17.16 24.47 6.64
C ILE A 103 16.43 25.61 5.91
N PRO A 104 16.94 26.84 5.95
CA PRO A 104 16.26 27.98 5.34
C PRO A 104 15.90 27.74 3.88
N LYS A 105 14.66 28.05 3.50
CA LYS A 105 14.09 27.89 2.15
C LYS A 105 13.96 26.44 1.65
N HIS A 106 14.25 25.45 2.49
CA HIS A 106 14.15 24.03 2.13
C HIS A 106 13.27 23.30 3.12
N ARG A 107 12.48 22.35 2.62
CA ARG A 107 11.77 21.39 3.44
C ARG A 107 12.64 20.15 3.57
N LEU A 108 12.85 19.70 4.79
CA LEU A 108 13.51 18.44 5.11
C LEU A 108 12.48 17.46 5.71
N THR A 109 12.47 16.24 5.21
CA THR A 109 11.68 15.14 5.77
C THR A 109 12.60 13.97 6.09
N LEU A 110 12.53 13.47 7.32
CA LEU A 110 13.20 12.24 7.73
C LEU A 110 12.14 11.19 8.05
N ASP A 111 12.37 9.97 7.63
CA ASP A 111 11.41 8.88 7.83
C ASP A 111 12.15 7.60 8.26
N ALA A 112 11.67 6.99 9.33
CA ALA A 112 12.07 5.66 9.75
C ALA A 112 10.81 4.80 9.89
N THR A 113 10.73 3.72 9.13
CA THR A 113 9.56 2.83 9.11
C THR A 113 10.01 1.38 9.19
N TYR A 114 9.32 0.59 10.01
CA TYR A 114 9.36 -0.86 10.02
C TYR A 114 7.96 -1.39 9.71
N GLN A 115 7.88 -2.30 8.77
CA GLN A 115 6.62 -2.80 8.24
C GLN A 115 6.69 -4.33 8.11
N PRO A 116 6.41 -5.07 9.20
CA PRO A 116 6.32 -6.52 9.16
C PRO A 116 5.05 -6.96 8.45
N ASP A 117 5.16 -7.96 7.62
CA ASP A 117 4.05 -8.58 6.90
C ASP A 117 4.25 -10.09 6.82
N ALA A 118 3.62 -10.81 7.74
CA ALA A 118 3.72 -12.27 7.81
C ALA A 118 2.96 -12.99 6.68
N MET A 119 2.11 -12.25 5.92
CA MET A 119 1.23 -12.80 4.88
C MET A 119 1.17 -11.86 3.67
N CYS A 120 2.31 -11.45 3.15
CA CYS A 120 2.37 -10.62 1.95
C CYS A 120 1.86 -11.38 0.73
N ASP A 121 1.05 -10.73 -0.08
CA ASP A 121 0.44 -11.34 -1.25
C ASP A 121 1.44 -11.53 -2.40
N PHE A 122 1.42 -12.71 -3.02
CA PHE A 122 2.18 -13.05 -4.21
C PHE A 122 1.31 -13.92 -5.14
N TYR A 123 0.96 -13.37 -6.29
CA TYR A 123 0.10 -14.03 -7.29
C TYR A 123 0.86 -14.40 -8.59
N GLY A 124 2.19 -14.43 -8.52
CA GLY A 124 3.05 -14.63 -9.68
C GLY A 124 3.35 -13.33 -10.42
N TYR A 125 3.94 -13.46 -11.59
CA TYR A 125 4.40 -12.35 -12.40
C TYR A 125 3.45 -12.04 -13.58
N ASN A 126 3.56 -10.81 -14.08
CA ASN A 126 2.92 -10.35 -15.31
C ASN A 126 1.38 -10.42 -15.30
N GLY A 127 0.76 -10.19 -14.16
CA GLY A 127 -0.70 -10.04 -14.08
C GLY A 127 -1.45 -11.27 -14.61
N TYR A 128 -2.15 -11.12 -15.73
CA TYR A 128 -2.97 -12.20 -16.31
C TYR A 128 -2.19 -13.37 -16.92
N GLN A 129 -0.87 -13.31 -17.02
CA GLN A 129 -0.08 -14.51 -17.34
C GLN A 129 -0.08 -15.54 -16.21
N SER A 130 -0.31 -15.09 -14.96
CA SER A 130 -0.39 -15.95 -13.79
C SER A 130 -1.85 -16.22 -13.43
N VAL A 131 -2.21 -17.50 -13.34
CA VAL A 131 -3.57 -17.94 -13.02
C VAL A 131 -3.84 -17.68 -11.53
N TYR A 132 -4.98 -17.07 -11.24
CA TYR A 132 -5.52 -16.95 -9.89
C TYR A 132 -6.65 -17.94 -9.67
N ASP A 133 -6.44 -18.89 -8.76
CA ASP A 133 -7.45 -19.83 -8.31
C ASP A 133 -7.99 -19.38 -6.95
N GLN A 134 -9.25 -18.93 -6.95
CA GLN A 134 -9.92 -18.45 -5.72
C GLN A 134 -10.07 -19.52 -4.64
N ASP A 135 -9.98 -20.80 -4.99
CA ASP A 135 -10.17 -21.89 -4.03
C ASP A 135 -9.03 -21.95 -3.03
N PHE A 136 -7.81 -21.46 -3.37
CA PHE A 136 -6.73 -21.30 -2.41
C PHE A 136 -6.96 -20.20 -1.36
N HIS A 137 -7.95 -19.35 -1.53
CA HIS A 137 -8.38 -18.41 -0.48
C HIS A 137 -9.52 -18.91 0.39
N LYS A 138 -10.15 -20.01 -0.03
CA LYS A 138 -11.25 -20.60 0.72
C LYS A 138 -10.71 -21.71 1.60
N TRP A 139 -10.52 -21.39 2.90
CA TRP A 139 -10.32 -22.43 3.87
C TRP A 139 -11.55 -23.36 3.85
N LYS A 140 -11.42 -24.54 3.29
CA LYS A 140 -12.46 -25.55 3.38
C LYS A 140 -12.32 -26.22 4.74
N LYS A 141 -13.32 -26.05 5.58
CA LYS A 141 -13.46 -26.78 6.85
C LYS A 141 -13.63 -28.30 6.65
N ASP A 142 -13.67 -28.77 5.43
CA ASP A 142 -13.79 -30.20 5.11
C ASP A 142 -12.42 -30.86 5.26
N GLN A 143 -12.07 -31.08 6.50
CA GLN A 143 -10.82 -31.68 6.94
C GLN A 143 -10.77 -33.19 6.70
N SER A 144 -11.88 -33.82 6.25
CA SER A 144 -11.89 -35.23 5.89
C SER A 144 -10.93 -35.60 4.76
N LYS A 145 -10.36 -34.61 4.09
CA LYS A 145 -9.40 -34.73 3.00
C LYS A 145 -7.95 -34.43 3.39
N MET A 146 -7.65 -34.10 4.64
CA MET A 146 -6.28 -33.80 5.08
C MET A 146 -5.30 -34.97 4.98
N GLY A 147 -5.75 -36.19 4.77
CA GLY A 147 -4.92 -37.34 4.48
C GLY A 147 -4.34 -37.41 3.07
N ASP A 148 -4.82 -36.58 2.13
CA ASP A 148 -4.33 -36.51 0.76
C ASP A 148 -3.79 -35.11 0.47
N VAL A 149 -2.47 -34.94 0.45
CA VAL A 149 -1.76 -33.68 0.20
C VAL A 149 -2.19 -33.06 -1.14
N SER A 150 -2.55 -33.88 -2.13
CA SER A 150 -3.02 -33.40 -3.44
C SER A 150 -4.35 -32.63 -3.38
N GLN A 151 -5.09 -32.74 -2.29
CA GLN A 151 -6.34 -32.05 -2.06
C GLN A 151 -6.27 -30.97 -0.97
N TYR A 152 -5.13 -30.86 -0.29
CA TYR A 152 -4.90 -29.85 0.72
C TYR A 152 -4.70 -28.51 0.05
N GLN A 153 -5.48 -27.51 0.46
CA GLN A 153 -5.38 -26.14 -0.03
C GLN A 153 -5.07 -25.23 1.14
N SER A 154 -3.83 -24.76 1.19
CA SER A 154 -3.42 -23.77 2.19
C SER A 154 -3.84 -22.37 1.76
N ARG A 155 -4.44 -21.61 2.67
CA ARG A 155 -4.67 -20.17 2.46
C ARG A 155 -3.38 -19.37 2.41
N ALA A 156 -2.24 -19.94 2.75
CA ALA A 156 -0.90 -19.37 2.57
C ALA A 156 -0.33 -19.59 1.17
N PHE A 157 -1.04 -20.31 0.27
CA PHE A 157 -0.55 -20.61 -1.07
C PHE A 157 -0.09 -19.36 -1.86
N TYR A 158 -0.85 -18.27 -1.80
CA TYR A 158 -0.50 -16.99 -2.42
C TYR A 158 0.19 -16.04 -1.45
N LYS A 159 0.93 -16.54 -0.47
CA LYS A 159 1.55 -15.71 0.56
C LYS A 159 3.02 -16.04 0.73
N TYR A 160 3.78 -15.02 1.12
CA TYR A 160 5.14 -15.14 1.63
C TYR A 160 5.33 -14.13 2.76
N LYS A 161 6.33 -14.31 3.59
CA LYS A 161 6.67 -13.35 4.65
C LYS A 161 7.58 -12.26 4.08
N ARG A 162 7.27 -10.98 4.39
CA ARG A 162 8.05 -9.83 3.96
C ARG A 162 8.08 -8.76 5.03
N ASP A 163 9.24 -8.52 5.60
CA ASP A 163 9.46 -7.39 6.49
C ASP A 163 10.21 -6.29 5.73
N ILE A 164 9.78 -5.03 5.87
CA ILE A 164 10.42 -3.87 5.24
C ILE A 164 10.94 -2.94 6.31
N PHE A 165 12.21 -2.56 6.19
CA PHE A 165 12.82 -1.44 6.90
C PHE A 165 13.07 -0.31 5.91
N ARG A 166 12.68 0.90 6.27
CA ARG A 166 12.92 2.08 5.46
C ARG A 166 13.49 3.19 6.30
N PHE A 167 14.61 3.73 5.84
CA PHE A 167 15.18 4.98 6.34
C PHE A 167 15.31 5.91 5.15
N ALA A 168 14.79 7.12 5.25
CA ALA A 168 14.83 8.09 4.18
C ALA A 168 15.06 9.50 4.70
N ALA A 169 15.82 10.29 3.95
CA ALA A 169 15.99 11.71 4.13
C ALA A 169 15.72 12.38 2.78
N ASP A 170 14.69 13.20 2.73
CA ASP A 170 14.26 13.90 1.53
C ASP A 170 14.27 15.40 1.74
N MET A 171 14.72 16.12 0.74
CA MET A 171 14.77 17.58 0.72
C MET A 171 14.08 18.12 -0.52
N GLU A 172 13.30 19.19 -0.36
CA GLU A 172 12.72 19.94 -1.48
C GLU A 172 13.03 21.44 -1.35
N GLY A 173 13.24 22.08 -2.47
CA GLY A 173 13.41 23.53 -2.55
C GLY A 173 12.67 24.12 -3.73
N THR A 174 12.27 25.39 -3.63
CA THR A 174 11.57 26.08 -4.71
C THR A 174 12.54 26.50 -5.81
N ILE A 175 12.22 26.12 -7.06
CA ILE A 175 12.91 26.62 -8.26
C ILE A 175 12.21 27.92 -8.71
N TRP A 176 10.90 27.84 -8.94
CA TRP A 176 10.09 28.96 -9.41
C TRP A 176 8.61 28.73 -9.14
N LYS A 177 7.95 29.67 -8.46
CA LYS A 177 6.51 29.60 -8.12
C LYS A 177 6.12 28.22 -7.55
N ASN A 178 5.36 27.47 -8.31
CA ASN A 178 4.83 26.14 -7.94
C ASN A 178 5.78 24.98 -8.33
N ILE A 179 6.93 25.27 -8.93
CA ILE A 179 7.92 24.28 -9.35
C ILE A 179 8.99 24.15 -8.27
N LYS A 180 9.25 22.93 -7.84
CA LYS A 180 10.24 22.59 -6.83
C LYS A 180 11.17 21.50 -7.34
N TRP A 181 12.43 21.55 -6.95
CA TRP A 181 13.31 20.41 -7.03
C TRP A 181 13.14 19.52 -5.79
N ASN A 182 13.42 18.26 -5.93
CA ASN A 182 13.49 17.32 -4.82
C ASN A 182 14.73 16.44 -4.98
N ALA A 183 15.34 16.10 -3.86
CA ALA A 183 16.45 15.16 -3.78
C ALA A 183 16.31 14.35 -2.50
N GLY A 184 16.73 13.09 -2.52
CA GLY A 184 16.64 12.24 -1.35
C GLY A 184 17.64 11.11 -1.37
N VAL A 185 17.94 10.63 -0.19
CA VAL A 185 18.77 9.45 0.06
C VAL A 185 18.03 8.54 1.03
N GLY A 186 18.28 7.26 0.94
CA GLY A 186 17.72 6.33 1.90
C GLY A 186 18.23 4.92 1.73
N VAL A 187 17.70 4.06 2.57
CA VAL A 187 17.97 2.62 2.55
C VAL A 187 16.64 1.89 2.72
N LEU A 188 16.39 0.92 1.85
CA LEU A 188 15.33 -0.07 1.98
C LEU A 188 15.94 -1.42 2.33
N GLY A 189 15.51 -2.00 3.43
CA GLY A 189 15.85 -3.37 3.82
C GLY A 189 14.63 -4.26 3.63
N TYR A 190 14.78 -5.35 2.90
CA TYR A 190 13.77 -6.39 2.76
C TYR A 190 14.26 -7.68 3.40
N MET A 191 13.45 -8.25 4.27
CA MET A 191 13.64 -9.59 4.81
C MET A 191 12.47 -10.43 4.32
N ILE A 192 12.80 -11.46 3.53
CA ILE A 192 11.83 -12.32 2.87
C ILE A 192 12.04 -13.74 3.36
N ASP A 193 10.92 -14.42 3.63
CA ASP A 193 10.90 -15.81 4.05
C ASP A 193 9.59 -16.47 3.65
N GLU A 194 9.51 -17.77 3.83
CA GLU A 194 8.28 -18.54 3.71
C GLU A 194 7.29 -18.16 4.81
N CYS A 195 6.00 -18.33 4.54
CA CYS A 195 4.99 -18.16 5.58
C CYS A 195 5.10 -19.26 6.64
N ASP A 196 5.07 -18.89 7.91
CA ASP A 196 4.84 -19.84 8.99
C ASP A 196 3.36 -20.28 8.99
N ILE A 197 3.08 -21.38 8.30
CA ILE A 197 1.72 -21.91 8.13
C ILE A 197 1.13 -22.33 9.46
N ASP A 198 1.94 -22.89 10.36
CA ASP A 198 1.50 -23.30 11.69
C ASP A 198 1.06 -22.11 12.55
N MET A 199 1.81 -21.02 12.50
CA MET A 199 1.45 -19.77 13.16
C MET A 199 0.14 -19.20 12.60
N LEU A 200 -0.03 -19.23 11.27
CA LEU A 200 -1.18 -18.66 10.58
C LEU A 200 -2.45 -19.49 10.79
N ASN A 201 -2.34 -20.80 10.80
CA ASN A 201 -3.48 -21.70 10.98
C ASN A 201 -3.98 -21.66 12.43
N GLY A 202 -3.10 -21.61 13.40
CA GLY A 202 -3.46 -21.62 14.81
C GLY A 202 -4.21 -22.91 15.22
N LYS A 203 -4.51 -23.04 16.51
CA LYS A 203 -5.15 -24.25 17.07
C LYS A 203 -6.59 -24.53 16.57
N LYS A 204 -7.28 -23.53 16.03
CA LYS A 204 -8.69 -23.65 15.63
C LYS A 204 -8.90 -24.24 14.24
N GLU A 205 -7.83 -24.33 13.47
CA GLU A 205 -7.88 -24.74 12.07
C GLU A 205 -7.41 -26.19 11.86
N TYR A 206 -7.00 -26.87 12.94
CA TYR A 206 -6.62 -28.27 12.91
C TYR A 206 -7.81 -29.19 13.13
N ASP A 207 -7.79 -30.33 12.42
CA ASP A 207 -8.78 -31.39 12.63
C ASP A 207 -8.56 -32.05 13.99
N PRO A 208 -9.57 -32.09 14.89
CA PRO A 208 -9.42 -32.71 16.19
C PRO A 208 -9.19 -34.24 16.12
N ASN A 209 -9.49 -34.84 14.98
CA ASN A 209 -9.35 -36.30 14.78
C ASN A 209 -7.98 -36.70 14.20
N ILE A 210 -7.13 -35.71 13.81
CA ILE A 210 -5.79 -35.96 13.28
C ILE A 210 -4.77 -35.42 14.28
N PRO A 211 -3.73 -36.19 14.66
CA PRO A 211 -2.67 -35.71 15.54
C PRO A 211 -2.03 -34.42 15.00
N LEU A 212 -1.78 -33.46 15.88
CA LEU A 212 -1.19 -32.16 15.50
C LEU A 212 0.13 -32.30 14.75
N ALA A 213 0.96 -33.29 15.14
CA ALA A 213 2.23 -33.56 14.49
C ALA A 213 2.06 -33.96 13.01
N ASP A 214 1.05 -34.78 12.71
CA ASP A 214 0.76 -35.24 11.34
C ASP A 214 0.23 -34.08 10.48
N GLN A 215 -0.61 -33.22 11.06
CA GLN A 215 -1.10 -32.02 10.38
C GLN A 215 0.01 -31.04 10.07
N LYS A 216 0.96 -30.85 10.97
CA LYS A 216 2.17 -30.04 10.76
C LYS A 216 3.04 -30.62 9.66
N ALA A 217 3.28 -31.92 9.68
CA ALA A 217 4.01 -32.61 8.61
C ALA A 217 3.36 -32.47 7.24
N MET A 218 2.03 -32.37 7.17
CA MET A 218 1.32 -32.08 5.93
C MET A 218 1.50 -30.62 5.49
N ASN A 219 1.47 -29.66 6.42
CA ASN A 219 1.71 -28.26 6.10
C ASN A 219 3.11 -28.05 5.51
N ASP A 220 4.12 -28.76 6.04
CA ASP A 220 5.51 -28.71 5.56
C ASP A 220 5.68 -29.29 4.13
N GLN A 221 4.69 -30.07 3.65
CA GLN A 221 4.69 -30.63 2.29
C GLN A 221 3.97 -29.75 1.27
N VAL A 222 3.21 -28.77 1.71
CA VAL A 222 2.44 -27.89 0.82
C VAL A 222 3.21 -26.61 0.57
N GLU A 223 3.79 -26.55 -0.61
CA GLU A 223 4.51 -25.36 -1.08
C GLU A 223 3.55 -24.29 -1.56
N GLY A 224 3.82 -23.03 -1.18
CA GLY A 224 3.16 -21.87 -1.75
C GLY A 224 3.67 -21.54 -3.15
N LEU A 225 2.99 -20.60 -3.81
CA LEU A 225 3.39 -20.16 -5.15
C LEU A 225 4.78 -19.50 -5.14
N TYR A 226 5.14 -18.84 -4.05
CA TYR A 226 6.45 -18.21 -3.88
C TYR A 226 7.59 -19.25 -3.94
N GLU A 227 7.49 -20.34 -3.17
CA GLU A 227 8.47 -21.41 -3.12
C GLU A 227 8.56 -22.14 -4.48
N LYS A 228 7.41 -22.33 -5.16
CA LYS A 228 7.40 -22.89 -6.52
C LYS A 228 8.15 -22.01 -7.53
N TYR A 229 7.95 -20.68 -7.45
CA TYR A 229 8.67 -19.75 -8.33
C TYR A 229 10.18 -19.75 -8.07
N GLU A 230 10.62 -19.92 -6.80
CA GLU A 230 12.03 -20.11 -6.47
C GLU A 230 12.57 -21.42 -7.05
N LYS A 231 11.87 -22.54 -6.88
CA LYS A 231 12.24 -23.84 -7.42
C LYS A 231 12.30 -23.87 -8.95
N TRP A 232 11.37 -23.21 -9.61
CA TRP A 232 11.34 -23.10 -11.07
C TRP A 232 12.37 -22.10 -11.63
N GLY A 233 13.11 -21.41 -10.77
CA GLY A 233 14.13 -20.43 -11.16
C GLY A 233 13.58 -19.08 -11.60
N LEU A 234 12.29 -18.83 -11.46
CA LEU A 234 11.65 -17.53 -11.74
C LEU A 234 12.03 -16.48 -10.69
N ILE A 235 12.18 -16.90 -9.46
CA ILE A 235 12.80 -16.09 -8.38
C ILE A 235 14.23 -16.61 -8.20
N ASN A 236 15.20 -15.71 -8.44
CA ASN A 236 16.60 -16.08 -8.30
C ASN A 236 16.96 -16.23 -6.80
N ARG A 237 17.77 -17.24 -6.48
CA ARG A 237 18.27 -17.47 -5.12
C ARG A 237 18.95 -16.24 -4.49
N ASN A 238 19.53 -15.37 -5.30
CA ASN A 238 20.18 -14.14 -4.85
C ASN A 238 19.18 -13.07 -4.39
N GLU A 239 17.91 -13.16 -4.77
CA GLU A 239 16.86 -12.22 -4.36
C GLU A 239 15.84 -12.85 -3.39
N ALA A 240 15.75 -14.17 -3.34
CA ALA A 240 14.70 -14.89 -2.60
C ALA A 240 14.60 -14.55 -1.11
N LYS A 241 15.70 -14.20 -0.47
CA LYS A 241 15.71 -13.83 0.97
C LYS A 241 15.77 -12.31 1.21
N GLY A 242 15.62 -11.50 0.16
CA GLY A 242 15.64 -10.03 0.26
C GLY A 242 17.05 -9.44 0.24
N GLY A 243 17.23 -8.26 0.82
CA GLY A 243 18.51 -7.55 0.86
C GLY A 243 18.39 -6.10 1.31
N TRP A 244 19.52 -5.40 1.40
CA TRP A 244 19.59 -3.98 1.70
C TRP A 244 19.89 -3.18 0.45
N HIS A 245 19.13 -2.11 0.23
CA HIS A 245 19.14 -1.33 -0.98
C HIS A 245 19.26 0.17 -0.66
N PRO A 246 20.49 0.69 -0.56
CA PRO A 246 20.68 2.13 -0.51
C PRO A 246 20.25 2.75 -1.85
N TYR A 247 19.60 3.91 -1.78
CA TYR A 247 19.13 4.60 -2.96
C TYR A 247 19.41 6.11 -2.91
N LEU A 248 19.52 6.68 -4.10
CA LEU A 248 19.51 8.11 -4.35
C LEU A 248 18.31 8.42 -5.24
N ARG A 249 17.63 9.52 -4.96
CA ARG A 249 16.56 9.99 -5.84
C ARG A 249 16.65 11.48 -6.10
N GLY A 250 16.17 11.91 -7.25
CA GLY A 250 16.12 13.30 -7.62
C GLY A 250 15.10 13.56 -8.71
N GLY A 251 14.47 14.72 -8.66
CA GLY A 251 13.43 15.08 -9.60
C GLY A 251 12.81 16.44 -9.34
N VAL A 252 11.62 16.62 -9.90
CA VAL A 252 10.87 17.86 -9.85
C VAL A 252 9.42 17.61 -9.43
N THR A 253 8.83 18.60 -8.77
CA THR A 253 7.43 18.61 -8.36
C THR A 253 6.79 19.92 -8.79
N TYR A 254 5.57 19.83 -9.30
CA TYR A 254 4.67 20.96 -9.55
C TYR A 254 3.45 20.84 -8.65
N ASP A 255 3.10 21.86 -7.87
CA ASP A 255 1.94 21.84 -6.98
C ASP A 255 1.20 23.18 -7.00
N SER A 256 0.06 23.20 -7.68
CA SER A 256 -0.87 24.34 -7.76
C SER A 256 -2.23 24.08 -7.11
N ARG A 257 -2.32 23.03 -6.29
CA ARG A 257 -3.57 22.69 -5.60
C ARG A 257 -4.00 23.80 -4.65
N ASP A 258 -5.31 24.02 -4.58
CA ASP A 258 -5.93 24.94 -3.62
C ASP A 258 -5.68 24.53 -2.16
N GLN A 259 -5.72 23.21 -1.90
CA GLN A 259 -5.42 22.63 -0.58
C GLN A 259 -4.87 21.21 -0.71
N ARG A 260 -4.15 20.75 0.32
CA ARG A 260 -3.45 19.46 0.27
C ARG A 260 -4.33 18.27 0.65
N THR A 261 -5.25 18.46 1.59
CA THR A 261 -6.03 17.34 2.18
C THR A 261 -7.25 16.99 1.35
N CYS A 262 -8.03 17.97 0.92
CA CYS A 262 -9.27 17.78 0.15
C CYS A 262 -9.24 18.68 -1.07
N PRO A 263 -8.31 18.55 -2.02
CA PRO A 263 -8.19 19.46 -3.13
C PRO A 263 -9.44 19.44 -4.01
N THR A 264 -9.87 20.63 -4.40
CA THR A 264 -11.01 20.81 -5.30
C THR A 264 -10.61 21.40 -6.64
N LYS A 265 -9.41 22.02 -6.71
CA LYS A 265 -8.88 22.65 -7.92
C LYS A 265 -7.36 22.56 -7.95
N GLY A 266 -6.82 22.48 -9.15
CA GLY A 266 -5.39 22.58 -9.41
C GLY A 266 -4.74 21.24 -9.73
N ILE A 267 -3.44 21.27 -9.91
CA ILE A 267 -2.61 20.16 -10.37
C ILE A 267 -1.52 19.88 -9.34
N TYR A 268 -1.27 18.61 -9.12
CA TYR A 268 -0.05 18.10 -8.51
C TYR A 268 0.62 17.15 -9.49
N ALA A 269 1.89 17.35 -9.76
CA ALA A 269 2.69 16.44 -10.56
C ALA A 269 4.07 16.27 -9.94
N ASP A 270 4.57 15.05 -9.89
CA ASP A 270 5.96 14.75 -9.57
C ASP A 270 6.57 13.81 -10.61
N ALA A 271 7.83 14.05 -10.94
CA ALA A 271 8.61 13.20 -11.82
C ALA A 271 10.02 13.08 -11.22
N PHE A 272 10.48 11.87 -10.99
CA PHE A 272 11.79 11.65 -10.38
C PHE A 272 12.39 10.31 -10.79
N PHE A 273 13.72 10.26 -10.73
CA PHE A 273 14.49 9.04 -10.87
C PHE A 273 14.96 8.56 -9.50
N THR A 274 14.99 7.26 -9.34
CA THR A 274 15.56 6.58 -8.16
C THR A 274 16.61 5.59 -8.64
N TYR A 275 17.86 5.85 -8.34
CA TYR A 275 18.93 4.87 -8.49
C TYR A 275 19.04 4.06 -7.20
N THR A 276 18.93 2.75 -7.32
CA THR A 276 19.01 1.81 -6.20
C THR A 276 20.18 0.87 -6.42
N ALA A 277 21.07 0.78 -5.42
CA ALA A 277 22.15 -0.17 -5.42
C ALA A 277 21.80 -1.38 -4.55
N ALA A 278 22.26 -2.55 -4.95
CA ALA A 278 22.21 -3.74 -4.10
C ALA A 278 23.44 -3.79 -3.21
N PHE A 279 23.24 -3.98 -1.93
CA PHE A 279 24.31 -4.07 -0.95
C PHE A 279 24.39 -5.47 -0.36
N ASN A 280 25.63 -6.01 -0.24
CA ASN A 280 25.91 -7.32 0.37
C ASN A 280 25.81 -7.26 1.90
N ALA A 281 24.67 -6.89 2.44
CA ALA A 281 24.47 -7.04 3.88
C ALA A 281 23.88 -8.42 4.15
N LYS A 282 24.63 -9.26 4.78
CA LYS A 282 24.21 -10.58 5.23
C LYS A 282 22.96 -10.50 6.10
N TYR A 283 21.84 -10.93 5.58
CA TYR A 283 20.98 -11.80 6.33
C TYR A 283 21.39 -13.23 5.97
N GLY A 284 22.54 -13.67 6.48
CA GLY A 284 23.00 -15.05 6.42
C GLY A 284 23.35 -15.63 5.06
N GLN A 285 23.09 -14.96 3.93
CA GLN A 285 23.33 -15.48 2.59
C GLN A 285 23.65 -14.37 1.57
N GLN A 286 24.20 -14.75 0.44
CA GLN A 286 24.66 -13.86 -0.62
C GLN A 286 23.54 -12.90 -1.04
N ALA A 287 23.81 -11.62 -0.85
CA ALA A 287 22.91 -10.57 -1.30
C ALA A 287 22.74 -10.58 -2.82
N ALA A 288 21.72 -9.87 -3.27
CA ALA A 288 21.38 -9.63 -4.68
C ALA A 288 22.47 -8.87 -5.45
N ALA A 289 23.68 -9.44 -5.51
CA ALA A 289 24.77 -8.90 -6.32
C ALA A 289 24.31 -8.82 -7.78
N GLY A 290 24.40 -7.62 -8.38
CA GLY A 290 23.96 -7.38 -9.75
C GLY A 290 22.55 -6.80 -9.91
N TYR A 291 21.81 -6.56 -8.83
CA TYR A 291 20.48 -5.92 -8.88
C TYR A 291 20.53 -4.41 -8.67
N ASN A 292 21.49 -3.74 -9.31
CA ASN A 292 21.48 -2.28 -9.39
C ASN A 292 20.50 -1.84 -10.47
N HIS A 293 19.67 -0.86 -10.17
CA HIS A 293 18.68 -0.40 -11.13
C HIS A 293 18.37 1.08 -11.00
N LEU A 294 17.89 1.65 -12.09
CA LEU A 294 17.38 3.00 -12.18
C LEU A 294 15.90 2.95 -12.52
N GLN A 295 15.05 3.44 -11.64
CA GLN A 295 13.61 3.57 -11.88
C GLN A 295 13.23 5.01 -12.18
N PHE A 296 12.32 5.17 -13.13
CA PHE A 296 11.58 6.40 -13.36
C PHE A 296 10.20 6.29 -12.74
N ASN A 297 9.80 7.35 -12.02
CA ASN A 297 8.49 7.45 -11.37
C ASN A 297 7.84 8.75 -11.78
N PHE A 298 6.58 8.66 -12.16
CA PHE A 298 5.74 9.81 -12.47
C PHE A 298 4.37 9.66 -11.82
N ASN A 299 3.86 10.75 -11.25
CA ASN A 299 2.53 10.80 -10.69
C ASN A 299 1.92 12.17 -10.98
N PHE A 300 0.75 12.16 -11.56
CA PHE A 300 0.00 13.34 -11.95
C PHE A 300 -1.40 13.27 -11.34
N ARG A 301 -1.85 14.36 -10.73
CA ARG A 301 -3.18 14.49 -10.13
C ARG A 301 -3.78 15.81 -10.59
N HIS A 302 -5.00 15.77 -11.07
CA HIS A 302 -5.72 16.97 -11.47
C HIS A 302 -7.11 17.01 -10.84
N TYR A 303 -7.48 18.15 -10.34
CA TYR A 303 -8.73 18.43 -9.66
C TYR A 303 -9.46 19.54 -10.40
N VAL A 304 -10.63 19.23 -10.95
CA VAL A 304 -11.44 20.13 -11.77
C VAL A 304 -12.75 20.38 -11.07
N PRO A 305 -13.06 21.60 -10.63
CA PRO A 305 -14.37 21.92 -10.09
C PRO A 305 -15.40 21.87 -11.21
N VAL A 306 -16.36 20.93 -11.11
CA VAL A 306 -17.41 20.74 -12.11
C VAL A 306 -18.63 21.59 -11.76
N TYR A 307 -18.99 21.63 -10.50
CA TYR A 307 -20.13 22.41 -10.04
C TYR A 307 -19.81 23.12 -8.72
N ARG A 308 -19.52 24.43 -8.81
CA ARG A 308 -19.17 25.29 -7.68
C ARG A 308 -18.17 24.58 -6.74
N ASP A 309 -18.41 24.59 -5.42
CA ASP A 309 -17.64 23.92 -4.39
C ASP A 309 -18.22 22.54 -4.00
N ARG A 310 -19.19 22.02 -4.78
CA ARG A 310 -19.92 20.78 -4.45
C ARG A 310 -19.46 19.56 -5.21
N VAL A 311 -19.07 19.72 -6.48
CA VAL A 311 -18.68 18.58 -7.32
C VAL A 311 -17.31 18.83 -7.91
N THR A 312 -16.39 17.92 -7.67
CA THR A 312 -15.02 17.93 -8.20
C THR A 312 -14.79 16.66 -8.99
N PHE A 313 -14.35 16.80 -10.23
CA PHE A 313 -13.78 15.70 -11.00
C PHE A 313 -12.30 15.61 -10.67
N ALA A 314 -11.86 14.47 -10.15
CA ALA A 314 -10.48 14.23 -9.75
C ALA A 314 -9.92 13.01 -10.49
N TYR A 315 -8.72 13.10 -11.02
CA TYR A 315 -8.05 11.96 -11.60
C TYR A 315 -6.56 11.94 -11.29
N ARG A 316 -6.03 10.75 -11.21
CA ARG A 316 -4.61 10.46 -11.00
C ARG A 316 -4.11 9.56 -12.12
N LEU A 317 -2.94 9.87 -12.65
CA LEU A 317 -2.18 9.02 -13.56
C LEU A 317 -0.82 8.78 -12.92
N GLY A 318 -0.33 7.57 -12.96
CA GLY A 318 0.98 7.24 -12.42
C GLY A 318 1.67 6.15 -13.21
N THR A 319 2.99 6.14 -13.14
CA THR A 319 3.81 5.06 -13.71
C THR A 319 5.07 4.88 -12.91
N GLN A 320 5.53 3.65 -12.84
CA GLN A 320 6.83 3.25 -12.32
C GLN A 320 7.46 2.27 -13.30
N ASN A 321 8.62 2.62 -13.83
CA ASN A 321 9.31 1.82 -14.85
C ASN A 321 10.77 1.67 -14.51
N ASN A 322 11.30 0.49 -14.76
CA ASN A 322 12.73 0.23 -14.69
C ASN A 322 13.40 0.71 -15.97
N VAL A 323 14.25 1.74 -15.86
CA VAL A 323 14.89 2.39 -17.03
C VAL A 323 16.21 1.72 -17.38
N ALA A 324 16.93 1.23 -16.38
CA ALA A 324 18.20 0.54 -16.56
C ALA A 324 18.51 -0.39 -15.40
N GLY A 325 19.27 -1.43 -15.67
CA GLY A 325 19.66 -2.44 -14.70
C GLY A 325 18.56 -3.44 -14.40
N LYS A 326 18.75 -4.24 -13.35
CA LYS A 326 17.81 -5.28 -12.92
C LYS A 326 17.27 -4.97 -11.51
N SER A 327 15.96 -4.90 -11.38
CA SER A 327 15.28 -4.72 -10.10
C SER A 327 14.92 -6.08 -9.49
N PRO A 328 15.17 -6.35 -8.20
CA PRO A 328 14.61 -7.53 -7.54
C PRO A 328 13.08 -7.45 -7.54
N PHE A 329 12.41 -8.61 -7.62
CA PHE A 329 10.94 -8.64 -7.73
C PHE A 329 10.24 -7.89 -6.59
N TYR A 330 10.75 -8.01 -5.37
CA TYR A 330 10.14 -7.41 -4.19
C TYR A 330 10.21 -5.87 -4.17
N MET A 331 11.13 -5.25 -4.90
CA MET A 331 11.17 -3.79 -5.05
C MET A 331 9.94 -3.27 -5.81
N ASN A 332 9.38 -4.07 -6.72
CA ASN A 332 8.20 -3.71 -7.49
C ASN A 332 6.89 -3.99 -6.75
N THR A 333 6.95 -4.59 -5.57
CA THR A 333 5.83 -4.66 -4.62
C THR A 333 5.68 -3.38 -3.79
N TYR A 334 6.38 -2.30 -4.15
CA TYR A 334 6.38 -1.02 -3.47
C TYR A 334 6.32 0.12 -4.48
N LEU A 335 5.29 0.97 -4.36
CA LEU A 335 5.18 2.19 -5.16
C LEU A 335 6.09 3.27 -4.57
N ASN A 336 7.11 3.65 -5.33
CA ASN A 336 7.97 4.77 -4.97
C ASN A 336 7.17 6.07 -4.99
N THR A 337 7.22 6.82 -3.90
CA THR A 337 6.57 8.12 -3.77
C THR A 337 7.50 9.11 -3.08
N LEU A 338 7.33 10.39 -3.42
CA LEU A 338 8.00 11.49 -2.73
C LEU A 338 7.24 11.85 -1.46
N PHE A 339 7.98 12.21 -0.40
CA PHE A 339 7.42 12.76 0.83
C PHE A 339 6.21 11.97 1.34
N ILE A 340 6.39 10.66 1.57
CA ILE A 340 5.34 9.80 2.08
C ILE A 340 4.85 10.35 3.42
N GLN A 341 3.68 10.94 3.40
CA GLN A 341 2.99 11.38 4.61
C GLN A 341 1.96 10.32 4.99
N ARG A 342 2.16 9.64 6.12
CA ARG A 342 1.20 8.78 6.80
C ARG A 342 0.81 7.47 6.13
N VAL A 343 1.06 7.26 4.84
CA VAL A 343 0.68 6.03 4.13
C VAL A 343 1.88 5.52 3.37
N MET A 344 2.25 4.26 3.59
CA MET A 344 3.13 3.54 2.68
C MET A 344 2.26 2.94 1.58
N TYR A 345 2.59 3.27 0.34
CA TYR A 345 1.97 2.62 -0.80
C TYR A 345 2.61 1.25 -0.96
N GLU A 346 1.76 0.27 -1.19
CA GLU A 346 2.18 -1.06 -1.60
C GLU A 346 2.31 -1.12 -3.12
N GLY A 347 2.54 -2.31 -3.69
CA GLY A 347 2.57 -2.51 -5.12
C GLY A 347 1.23 -2.21 -5.81
N LEU A 348 1.09 -2.56 -7.06
CA LEU A 348 -0.12 -2.29 -7.80
C LEU A 348 -1.21 -3.32 -7.47
N GLY A 349 -2.36 -2.83 -7.02
CA GLY A 349 -3.49 -3.55 -6.41
C GLY A 349 -3.69 -3.16 -4.94
N GLY A 350 -4.91 -3.32 -4.43
CA GLY A 350 -5.27 -3.02 -3.04
C GLY A 350 -5.76 -1.58 -2.81
N ALA A 351 -6.03 -1.29 -1.53
CA ALA A 351 -6.71 -0.06 -1.08
C ALA A 351 -6.04 1.26 -1.48
N ASN A 352 -4.73 1.26 -1.69
CA ASN A 352 -3.93 2.47 -1.88
C ASN A 352 -3.52 2.74 -3.34
N SER A 353 -3.80 1.79 -4.23
CA SER A 353 -3.48 1.93 -5.67
C SER A 353 -4.68 1.66 -6.56
N LEU A 354 -5.18 0.42 -6.61
CA LEU A 354 -6.33 -0.01 -7.43
C LEU A 354 -7.33 -0.74 -6.53
N ARG A 355 -8.34 -0.03 -6.08
CA ARG A 355 -9.36 -0.56 -5.16
C ARG A 355 -10.20 -1.64 -5.86
N GLY A 356 -10.46 -2.74 -5.17
CA GLY A 356 -11.19 -3.89 -5.72
C GLY A 356 -10.29 -4.97 -6.31
N ILE A 357 -9.12 -4.62 -6.86
CA ILE A 357 -8.08 -5.55 -7.30
C ILE A 357 -7.28 -6.01 -6.07
N MET A 358 -6.92 -7.28 -5.99
CA MET A 358 -6.15 -7.83 -4.87
C MET A 358 -4.80 -7.12 -4.72
N ARG A 359 -4.35 -6.95 -3.48
CA ARG A 359 -3.07 -6.34 -3.14
C ARG A 359 -1.90 -7.06 -3.84
N ASN A 360 -1.03 -6.31 -4.51
CA ASN A 360 0.11 -6.84 -5.29
C ASN A 360 -0.28 -7.82 -6.42
N ARG A 361 -1.52 -7.77 -6.91
CA ARG A 361 -1.94 -8.65 -8.03
C ARG A 361 -1.15 -8.39 -9.31
N ILE A 362 -0.73 -7.16 -9.53
CA ILE A 362 0.01 -6.75 -10.71
C ILE A 362 1.47 -6.55 -10.32
N LEU A 363 2.30 -7.54 -10.61
CA LEU A 363 3.72 -7.54 -10.33
C LEU A 363 4.51 -7.69 -11.63
N ALA A 364 5.24 -6.64 -12.00
CA ALA A 364 6.01 -6.55 -13.24
C ALA A 364 7.20 -5.59 -13.06
N ASN A 365 8.13 -5.53 -14.03
CA ASN A 365 9.24 -4.59 -14.03
C ASN A 365 8.80 -3.13 -14.14
N GLY A 366 7.68 -2.90 -14.81
CA GLY A 366 7.08 -1.59 -14.92
C GLY A 366 5.58 -1.65 -15.15
N PHE A 367 4.89 -0.62 -14.66
CA PHE A 367 3.45 -0.50 -14.75
C PHE A 367 3.01 0.96 -14.81
N ALA A 368 1.81 1.16 -15.33
CA ALA A 368 1.09 2.42 -15.29
C ALA A 368 -0.29 2.21 -14.64
N TYR A 369 -0.83 3.26 -14.02
CA TYR A 369 -2.14 3.20 -13.40
C TYR A 369 -2.89 4.52 -13.51
N ALA A 370 -4.21 4.42 -13.50
CA ALA A 370 -5.11 5.56 -13.49
C ALA A 370 -6.21 5.36 -12.45
N ASN A 371 -6.61 6.45 -11.79
CA ASN A 371 -7.76 6.49 -10.91
C ASN A 371 -8.60 7.72 -11.27
N VAL A 372 -9.90 7.54 -11.38
CA VAL A 372 -10.85 8.61 -11.68
C VAL A 372 -11.92 8.61 -10.60
N GLU A 373 -12.23 9.79 -10.04
CA GLU A 373 -13.25 9.96 -9.02
C GLU A 373 -14.13 11.18 -9.34
N LEU A 374 -15.45 11.03 -9.22
CA LEU A 374 -16.37 12.16 -9.18
C LEU A 374 -16.76 12.42 -7.73
N ARG A 375 -16.15 13.41 -7.10
CA ARG A 375 -16.34 13.75 -5.68
C ARG A 375 -17.50 14.72 -5.51
N ALA A 376 -18.62 14.28 -4.96
CA ALA A 376 -19.80 15.10 -4.73
C ALA A 376 -20.06 15.30 -3.23
N LYS A 377 -20.07 16.55 -2.75
CA LYS A 377 -20.50 16.93 -1.39
C LYS A 377 -22.05 17.01 -1.38
N VAL A 378 -22.69 15.89 -0.99
CA VAL A 378 -24.17 15.76 -1.08
C VAL A 378 -24.90 16.46 0.05
N ALA A 379 -24.30 16.51 1.23
CA ALA A 379 -24.86 17.23 2.38
C ALA A 379 -23.77 18.02 3.10
N LYS A 380 -24.08 19.21 3.55
CA LYS A 380 -23.24 20.06 4.40
C LYS A 380 -24.06 20.47 5.60
N PHE A 381 -23.48 20.37 6.81
CA PHE A 381 -24.14 20.74 8.07
C PHE A 381 -23.11 21.11 9.12
N ASP A 382 -23.54 21.85 10.12
CA ASP A 382 -22.72 22.29 11.23
C ASP A 382 -23.15 21.60 12.52
N ILE A 383 -22.20 21.16 13.33
CA ILE A 383 -22.42 20.68 14.69
C ILE A 383 -21.54 21.53 15.61
N GLY A 384 -22.16 22.41 16.38
CA GLY A 384 -21.46 23.40 17.21
C GLY A 384 -20.61 24.34 16.35
N ARG A 385 -19.28 24.28 16.51
CA ARG A 385 -18.31 25.10 15.76
C ARG A 385 -17.60 24.32 14.65
N GLN A 386 -18.06 23.10 14.36
CA GLN A 386 -17.42 22.22 13.38
C GLN A 386 -18.29 22.11 12.14
N HIS A 387 -17.65 22.22 10.98
CA HIS A 387 -18.28 22.07 9.67
C HIS A 387 -18.13 20.65 9.17
N PHE A 388 -19.23 20.02 8.82
CA PHE A 388 -19.24 18.67 8.28
C PHE A 388 -19.77 18.64 6.85
N TYR A 389 -19.28 17.70 6.07
CA TYR A 389 -19.98 17.27 4.87
C TYR A 389 -20.03 15.77 4.74
N ILE A 390 -21.08 15.29 4.09
CA ILE A 390 -21.19 13.93 3.58
C ILE A 390 -20.94 13.99 2.08
N GLY A 391 -20.05 13.17 1.58
CA GLY A 391 -19.72 13.08 0.16
C GLY A 391 -19.91 11.68 -0.38
N LEU A 392 -20.24 11.60 -1.66
CA LEU A 392 -20.20 10.39 -2.46
C LEU A 392 -19.13 10.55 -3.54
N ALA A 393 -18.41 9.46 -3.79
CA ALA A 393 -17.32 9.44 -4.75
C ALA A 393 -17.35 8.13 -5.56
N PRO A 394 -18.20 8.01 -6.61
CA PRO A 394 -18.03 6.95 -7.58
C PRO A 394 -16.65 7.05 -8.24
N PHE A 395 -16.06 5.89 -8.53
CA PHE A 395 -14.70 5.83 -9.05
C PHE A 395 -14.51 4.66 -10.03
N PHE A 396 -13.46 4.81 -10.82
CA PHE A 396 -12.93 3.77 -11.70
C PHE A 396 -11.41 3.76 -11.59
N ASP A 397 -10.83 2.58 -11.39
CA ASP A 397 -9.40 2.35 -11.25
C ASP A 397 -8.92 1.41 -12.36
N LEU A 398 -7.76 1.73 -12.96
CA LEU A 398 -7.16 1.04 -14.10
C LEU A 398 -5.67 0.81 -13.84
N GLY A 399 -5.18 -0.41 -14.07
CA GLY A 399 -3.78 -0.78 -14.05
C GLY A 399 -3.35 -1.43 -15.36
N LEU A 400 -2.12 -1.16 -15.79
CA LEU A 400 -1.51 -1.71 -17.00
C LEU A 400 -0.06 -2.10 -16.72
N ILE A 401 0.39 -3.21 -17.25
CA ILE A 401 1.80 -3.57 -17.31
C ILE A 401 2.43 -2.83 -18.49
N THR A 402 3.53 -2.14 -18.26
CA THR A 402 4.31 -1.43 -19.28
C THR A 402 5.61 -2.16 -19.62
N GLN A 403 6.15 -2.89 -18.64
CA GLN A 403 7.36 -3.68 -18.77
C GLN A 403 7.17 -5.00 -18.02
N PRO A 404 6.88 -6.11 -18.72
CA PRO A 404 6.77 -7.43 -18.10
C PRO A 404 8.14 -7.92 -17.60
N TYR A 405 8.12 -8.90 -16.70
CA TYR A 405 9.27 -9.76 -16.46
C TYR A 405 9.47 -10.69 -17.64
N ASP A 406 10.72 -10.87 -18.04
CA ASP A 406 11.11 -11.90 -18.99
C ASP A 406 11.20 -13.24 -18.24
N LEU A 407 10.32 -14.18 -18.57
CA LEU A 407 10.22 -15.48 -17.92
C LEU A 407 10.84 -16.55 -18.79
N ASP A 408 11.92 -17.17 -18.33
CA ASP A 408 12.48 -18.36 -18.99
C ASP A 408 11.55 -19.57 -18.79
N PHE A 409 10.53 -19.66 -19.63
CA PHE A 409 9.50 -20.68 -19.49
C PHE A 409 9.98 -22.08 -19.85
N GLU A 410 11.02 -22.21 -20.67
CA GLU A 410 11.63 -23.52 -20.96
C GLU A 410 12.34 -24.06 -19.71
N ALA A 411 13.01 -23.19 -18.95
CA ALA A 411 13.58 -23.58 -17.66
C ALA A 411 12.48 -23.98 -16.67
N VAL A 412 11.33 -23.30 -16.68
CA VAL A 412 10.16 -23.65 -15.85
C VAL A 412 9.63 -25.05 -16.23
N LYS A 413 9.45 -25.34 -17.52
CA LYS A 413 9.01 -26.66 -18.00
C LYS A 413 9.99 -27.77 -17.58
N ALA A 414 11.29 -27.52 -17.71
CA ALA A 414 12.32 -28.46 -17.29
C ALA A 414 12.32 -28.73 -15.78
N ALA A 415 12.23 -27.67 -14.96
CA ALA A 415 12.16 -27.78 -13.51
C ALA A 415 10.89 -28.52 -13.07
N TYR A 416 9.74 -28.18 -13.65
CA TYR A 416 8.45 -28.81 -13.36
C TYR A 416 8.43 -30.30 -13.71
N ALA A 417 9.11 -30.72 -14.78
CA ALA A 417 9.20 -32.14 -15.17
C ALA A 417 9.94 -32.99 -14.11
N VAL A 418 10.86 -32.38 -13.35
CA VAL A 418 11.62 -33.04 -12.28
C VAL A 418 10.89 -32.96 -10.93
N ASP A 419 10.24 -31.85 -10.65
CA ASP A 419 9.52 -31.61 -9.40
C ASP A 419 8.09 -32.15 -9.50
N LYS A 420 7.83 -33.29 -8.84
CA LYS A 420 6.49 -33.84 -8.75
C LYS A 420 5.64 -32.98 -7.82
N ASP A 421 4.84 -32.09 -8.39
CA ASP A 421 3.90 -31.29 -7.64
C ASP A 421 2.99 -32.19 -6.76
N PRO A 422 3.06 -32.09 -5.42
CA PRO A 422 2.21 -32.86 -4.54
C PRO A 422 0.71 -32.54 -4.74
N LEU A 423 0.38 -31.38 -5.28
CA LEU A 423 -0.99 -31.00 -5.62
C LEU A 423 -1.47 -31.61 -6.95
N LYS A 424 -0.61 -32.37 -7.68
CA LYS A 424 -0.89 -32.97 -8.99
C LYS A 424 -1.48 -31.99 -10.02
N ARG A 425 -1.05 -30.73 -9.96
CA ARG A 425 -1.50 -29.67 -10.87
C ARG A 425 -0.59 -29.60 -12.08
N GLY A 426 -1.16 -29.26 -13.24
CA GLY A 426 -0.41 -28.97 -14.45
C GLY A 426 0.13 -27.54 -14.49
N LEU A 427 1.06 -27.22 -15.39
CA LEU A 427 1.55 -25.86 -15.58
C LEU A 427 0.43 -24.87 -15.94
N GLY A 428 -0.61 -25.33 -16.65
CA GLY A 428 -1.79 -24.51 -16.96
C GLY A 428 -2.64 -24.11 -15.75
N ASP A 429 -2.43 -24.73 -14.58
CA ASP A 429 -3.07 -24.30 -13.33
C ASP A 429 -2.34 -23.12 -12.66
N TYR A 430 -1.12 -22.79 -13.13
CA TYR A 430 -0.28 -21.71 -12.62
C TYR A 430 -0.07 -20.59 -13.62
N PHE A 431 -0.06 -20.92 -14.91
CA PHE A 431 0.20 -20.00 -16.00
C PHE A 431 -0.87 -20.12 -17.08
N VAL A 432 -1.20 -19.03 -17.73
CA VAL A 432 -2.04 -19.06 -18.91
C VAL A 432 -1.17 -19.44 -20.11
N LEU A 433 -1.54 -20.55 -20.75
CA LEU A 433 -0.79 -21.15 -21.84
C LEU A 433 -1.54 -21.00 -23.18
N ASP A 434 -0.78 -20.87 -24.25
CA ASP A 434 -1.28 -20.97 -25.63
C ASP A 434 -1.57 -22.43 -26.03
N GLU A 435 -2.02 -22.64 -27.27
CA GLU A 435 -2.36 -23.99 -27.80
C GLU A 435 -1.13 -24.89 -27.90
N GLU A 436 0.07 -24.31 -28.02
CA GLU A 436 1.34 -25.04 -28.07
C GLU A 436 1.93 -25.34 -26.69
N GLY A 437 1.28 -24.88 -25.62
CA GLY A 437 1.74 -25.04 -24.23
C GLY A 437 2.87 -24.10 -23.82
N ASN A 438 3.01 -22.97 -24.48
CA ASN A 438 3.88 -21.87 -24.10
C ASN A 438 3.09 -20.79 -23.35
N LEU A 439 3.80 -19.83 -22.74
CA LEU A 439 3.14 -18.69 -22.08
C LEU A 439 2.35 -17.86 -23.10
N ASP A 440 1.09 -17.58 -22.77
CA ASP A 440 0.30 -16.66 -23.58
C ASP A 440 0.72 -15.19 -23.28
N ASN A 441 1.48 -14.62 -24.22
CA ASN A 441 1.96 -13.25 -24.12
C ASN A 441 0.89 -12.22 -24.50
N SER A 442 -0.24 -12.62 -25.09
CA SER A 442 -1.31 -11.71 -25.49
C SER A 442 -2.00 -11.04 -24.29
N LEU A 443 -1.99 -11.71 -23.14
CA LEU A 443 -2.67 -11.27 -21.93
C LEU A 443 -1.86 -10.30 -21.08
N VAL A 444 -0.55 -10.18 -21.30
CA VAL A 444 0.36 -9.35 -20.47
C VAL A 444 -0.08 -7.89 -20.39
N TYR A 445 -0.49 -7.33 -21.53
CA TYR A 445 -0.85 -5.93 -21.63
C TYR A 445 -2.36 -5.65 -21.46
N MET A 446 -3.12 -6.67 -21.08
CA MET A 446 -4.54 -6.52 -20.83
C MET A 446 -4.77 -5.60 -19.62
N PRO A 447 -5.77 -4.69 -19.67
CA PRO A 447 -6.06 -3.76 -18.59
C PRO A 447 -6.69 -4.46 -17.39
N HIS A 448 -6.13 -4.22 -16.21
CA HIS A 448 -6.72 -4.60 -14.93
C HIS A 448 -7.66 -3.48 -14.48
N MET A 449 -8.94 -3.75 -14.32
CA MET A 449 -9.96 -2.74 -14.10
C MET A 449 -10.83 -3.01 -12.88
N ALA A 450 -11.17 -1.95 -12.18
CA ALA A 450 -12.09 -2.01 -11.05
C ALA A 450 -12.99 -0.77 -10.98
N ALA A 451 -14.16 -0.91 -10.42
CA ALA A 451 -15.11 0.17 -10.20
C ALA A 451 -15.68 0.12 -8.78
N GLY A 452 -16.17 1.25 -8.31
CA GLY A 452 -16.76 1.32 -6.99
C GLY A 452 -17.33 2.68 -6.62
N CYS A 453 -17.70 2.82 -5.35
CA CYS A 453 -18.20 4.07 -4.80
C CYS A 453 -17.72 4.25 -3.36
N GLY A 454 -17.30 5.47 -3.03
CA GLY A 454 -16.88 5.86 -1.69
C GLY A 454 -17.91 6.76 -1.00
N LEU A 455 -18.20 6.45 0.25
CA LEU A 455 -18.87 7.37 1.19
C LEU A 455 -17.79 8.10 1.98
N LYS A 456 -17.85 9.43 2.00
CA LYS A 456 -16.90 10.30 2.69
C LYS A 456 -17.61 11.11 3.76
N VAL A 457 -17.07 11.13 4.96
CA VAL A 457 -17.52 12.02 6.03
C VAL A 457 -16.34 12.89 6.41
N ALA A 458 -16.46 14.18 6.17
CA ALA A 458 -15.37 15.12 6.44
C ALA A 458 -15.77 16.10 7.53
N MET A 459 -14.81 16.45 8.39
CA MET A 459 -14.90 17.47 9.40
C MET A 459 -13.84 18.54 9.13
N ASN A 460 -14.27 19.79 8.97
CA ASN A 460 -13.44 20.98 8.69
C ASN A 460 -12.51 20.80 7.48
N GLU A 461 -12.88 19.93 6.52
CA GLU A 461 -12.10 19.61 5.32
C GLU A 461 -10.68 19.03 5.61
N ASN A 462 -10.28 18.91 6.87
CA ASN A 462 -8.97 18.40 7.28
C ASN A 462 -9.00 16.94 7.75
N PHE A 463 -10.12 16.50 8.24
CA PHE A 463 -10.35 15.15 8.69
C PHE A 463 -11.41 14.49 7.80
N VAL A 464 -11.04 13.48 7.05
CA VAL A 464 -11.95 12.73 6.17
C VAL A 464 -11.92 11.27 6.56
N LEU A 465 -13.06 10.71 6.94
CA LEU A 465 -13.27 9.27 7.03
C LEU A 465 -13.85 8.78 5.71
N SER A 466 -13.22 7.78 5.13
CA SER A 466 -13.60 7.18 3.86
C SER A 466 -14.06 5.74 4.07
N VAL A 467 -15.20 5.39 3.51
CA VAL A 467 -15.68 4.01 3.40
C VAL A 467 -15.88 3.73 1.91
N ASP A 468 -14.97 2.99 1.32
CA ASP A 468 -15.00 2.65 -0.10
C ASP A 468 -15.48 1.21 -0.28
N TRP A 469 -16.41 1.02 -1.20
CA TRP A 469 -16.80 -0.27 -1.75
C TRP A 469 -16.28 -0.37 -3.17
N ALA A 470 -15.66 -1.49 -3.51
CA ALA A 470 -15.06 -1.72 -4.81
C ALA A 470 -15.19 -3.16 -5.27
N MET A 471 -15.22 -3.36 -6.59
CA MET A 471 -15.17 -4.66 -7.24
C MET A 471 -14.21 -4.64 -8.43
N ALA A 472 -13.45 -5.69 -8.60
CA ALA A 472 -12.72 -5.93 -9.84
C ALA A 472 -13.70 -6.31 -10.95
N LEU A 473 -13.41 -5.91 -12.19
CA LEU A 473 -14.23 -6.27 -13.36
C LEU A 473 -13.87 -7.67 -13.88
N ASP A 474 -12.68 -8.17 -13.55
CA ASP A 474 -12.24 -9.52 -13.86
C ASP A 474 -12.07 -10.36 -12.60
N LYS A 475 -12.54 -11.63 -12.64
CA LYS A 475 -12.42 -12.57 -11.52
C LYS A 475 -10.97 -12.99 -11.23
N GLN A 476 -10.09 -12.93 -12.23
CA GLN A 476 -8.66 -13.16 -12.08
C GLN A 476 -7.98 -12.09 -11.23
N ASP A 477 -8.54 -10.88 -11.17
CA ASP A 477 -8.07 -9.80 -10.31
C ASP A 477 -8.64 -9.86 -8.91
N ASN A 478 -9.90 -10.29 -8.78
CA ASN A 478 -10.55 -10.58 -7.50
C ASN A 478 -11.92 -11.24 -7.74
N ALA A 479 -12.10 -12.43 -7.24
CA ALA A 479 -13.36 -13.14 -7.37
C ALA A 479 -14.47 -12.62 -6.43
N LYS A 480 -14.14 -11.77 -5.45
CA LYS A 480 -15.13 -11.18 -4.52
C LYS A 480 -15.82 -10.00 -5.19
N TRP A 481 -17.14 -10.00 -5.19
CA TRP A 481 -17.97 -8.91 -5.72
C TRP A 481 -17.98 -7.65 -4.84
N ALA A 482 -17.53 -7.75 -3.59
CA ALA A 482 -17.54 -6.63 -2.64
C ALA A 482 -16.28 -6.62 -1.79
N ASN A 483 -15.46 -5.60 -1.98
CA ASN A 483 -14.30 -5.30 -1.16
C ASN A 483 -14.53 -3.96 -0.47
N PHE A 484 -14.41 -3.93 0.85
CA PHE A 484 -14.62 -2.73 1.66
C PHE A 484 -13.29 -2.25 2.23
N TYR A 485 -13.11 -0.92 2.20
CA TYR A 485 -11.95 -0.24 2.74
C TYR A 485 -12.41 0.92 3.62
N ILE A 486 -11.95 0.97 4.87
CA ILE A 486 -12.21 2.08 5.79
C ILE A 486 -10.87 2.73 6.11
N LYS A 487 -10.70 3.98 5.72
CA LYS A 487 -9.43 4.69 5.85
C LYS A 487 -9.62 6.19 6.06
N MET A 488 -8.53 6.83 6.44
CA MET A 488 -8.48 8.29 6.55
C MET A 488 -8.07 8.92 5.22
N GLY A 489 -8.78 9.97 4.80
CA GLY A 489 -8.49 10.73 3.58
C GLY A 489 -9.13 10.18 2.31
N TYR A 490 -8.92 10.90 1.22
CA TYR A 490 -9.17 10.42 -0.14
C TYR A 490 -8.02 9.51 -0.59
N LEU A 491 -8.19 8.81 -1.72
CA LEU A 491 -7.12 7.99 -2.29
C LEU A 491 -5.93 8.85 -2.75
N PHE A 492 -6.21 10.03 -3.31
CA PHE A 492 -5.19 10.96 -3.82
C PHE A 492 -5.64 12.42 -3.73
#